data_9c4f1595b52f8865cc350f44e104e6a3
#
_entry.id   9c4f1595b52f8865cc350f44e104e6a3
#
_cell.length_a   1.000
_cell.length_b   1.000
_cell.length_c   1.000
_cell.angle_alpha   90.00
_cell.angle_beta   90.00
_cell.angle_gamma   90.00
#
_symmetry.space_group_name_H-M   'P 1'
#
loop_
_entity.id
_entity.type
_entity.pdbx_description
1 polymer ?
#
loop_
_entity_poly.entity_id
_entity_poly.type
_entity_poly.pdbx_seq_one_letter_code
_entity_poly.pdbx_strand_id
1 'polypeptide(L)'
;TAAHAHGAQGIERAVRAGVDYVAHASFITADGRSEFDPALADEMARAGVHVDCTITPDMPRMLRRDDSYAPPARRLWEHGVRIVAGHDAGIPGVPQRGYVGGLEALEWVGLPRTEVILAATSRAAAAIGRAGVTGVLAEGFEADIIAVAGDPREGLGVLRDLTLVVTRGREFVPD
;
A
#
# COMPACT_ATOMS: atom_id res chain seq x y z
N THR A 1 -16.46 1.26 -1.53
CA THR A 1 -16.51 -0.19 -1.89
C THR A 1 -15.11 -0.70 -2.19
N ALA A 2 -14.83 -1.99 -1.86
CA ALA A 2 -13.54 -2.63 -2.12
C ALA A 2 -13.75 -3.99 -2.80
N ALA A 3 -12.85 -4.35 -3.71
CA ALA A 3 -12.82 -5.64 -4.36
C ALA A 3 -11.47 -6.33 -4.13
N HIS A 4 -11.51 -7.63 -3.84
CA HIS A 4 -10.37 -8.52 -3.89
C HIS A 4 -10.24 -9.06 -5.31
N ALA A 5 -9.14 -8.77 -6.02
CA ALA A 5 -8.93 -9.21 -7.40
C ALA A 5 -7.45 -9.41 -7.73
N HIS A 6 -7.12 -10.61 -8.22
CA HIS A 6 -5.76 -10.95 -8.65
C HIS A 6 -5.60 -10.92 -10.17
N GLY A 7 -6.49 -11.58 -10.90
CA GLY A 7 -6.40 -11.67 -12.37
C GLY A 7 -6.94 -10.45 -13.09
N ALA A 8 -6.42 -10.14 -14.28
CA ALA A 8 -6.80 -8.97 -15.09
C ALA A 8 -8.31 -8.85 -15.31
N GLN A 9 -9.01 -9.94 -15.61
CA GLN A 9 -10.46 -9.92 -15.80
C GLN A 9 -11.24 -9.57 -14.53
N GLY A 10 -10.77 -10.01 -13.34
CA GLY A 10 -11.35 -9.66 -12.06
C GLY A 10 -11.15 -8.18 -11.74
N ILE A 11 -9.96 -7.66 -11.98
CA ILE A 11 -9.61 -6.25 -11.83
C ILE A 11 -10.49 -5.40 -12.76
N GLU A 12 -10.57 -5.74 -14.04
CA GLU A 12 -11.38 -5.03 -15.03
C GLU A 12 -12.87 -4.95 -14.60
N ARG A 13 -13.43 -6.08 -14.17
CA ARG A 13 -14.84 -6.13 -13.70
C ARG A 13 -15.05 -5.25 -12.47
N ALA A 14 -14.10 -5.26 -11.51
CA ALA A 14 -14.17 -4.43 -10.33
C ALA A 14 -14.12 -2.93 -10.70
N VAL A 15 -13.20 -2.51 -11.56
CA VAL A 15 -13.07 -1.13 -12.03
C VAL A 15 -14.33 -0.67 -12.75
N ARG A 16 -14.85 -1.48 -13.67
CA ARG A 16 -16.09 -1.16 -14.43
C ARG A 16 -17.34 -1.14 -13.55
N ALA A 17 -17.33 -1.89 -12.45
CA ALA A 17 -18.39 -1.84 -11.45
C ALA A 17 -18.33 -0.59 -10.56
N GLY A 18 -17.31 0.24 -10.69
CA GLY A 18 -17.15 1.49 -9.96
C GLY A 18 -16.72 1.30 -8.51
N VAL A 19 -15.85 0.31 -8.22
CA VAL A 19 -15.28 0.17 -6.89
C VAL A 19 -14.27 1.29 -6.61
N ASP A 20 -14.17 1.68 -5.34
CA ASP A 20 -13.23 2.71 -4.89
C ASP A 20 -11.82 2.16 -4.66
N TYR A 21 -11.72 0.84 -4.45
CA TYR A 21 -10.51 0.19 -3.99
C TYR A 21 -10.38 -1.23 -4.56
N VAL A 22 -9.19 -1.60 -5.01
CA VAL A 22 -8.84 -2.96 -5.42
C VAL A 22 -7.67 -3.47 -4.58
N ALA A 23 -7.90 -4.57 -3.84
CA ALA A 23 -6.85 -5.28 -3.15
C ALA A 23 -6.12 -6.24 -4.11
N HIS A 24 -4.81 -6.36 -3.91
CA HIS A 24 -3.84 -7.17 -4.65
C HIS A 24 -3.53 -6.64 -6.06
N ALA A 25 -4.49 -6.59 -6.96
CA ALA A 25 -4.30 -6.19 -8.36
C ALA A 25 -3.05 -6.83 -9.00
N SER A 26 -2.84 -8.13 -8.78
CA SER A 26 -1.57 -8.82 -9.05
C SER A 26 -1.35 -9.12 -10.53
N PHE A 27 -2.39 -9.00 -11.37
CA PHE A 27 -2.36 -9.37 -12.80
C PHE A 27 -1.90 -10.80 -13.04
N ILE A 28 -2.31 -11.73 -12.15
CA ILE A 28 -1.95 -13.14 -12.25
C ILE A 28 -2.84 -13.83 -13.28
N THR A 29 -2.21 -14.58 -14.18
CA THR A 29 -2.83 -15.47 -15.15
C THR A 29 -3.17 -16.85 -14.54
N ALA A 30 -3.91 -17.68 -15.25
CA ALA A 30 -4.33 -18.99 -14.76
C ALA A 30 -3.17 -19.96 -14.49
N ASP A 31 -2.02 -19.75 -15.12
CA ASP A 31 -0.78 -20.49 -14.90
C ASP A 31 0.12 -19.89 -13.81
N GLY A 32 -0.38 -18.88 -13.08
CA GLY A 32 0.30 -18.26 -11.93
C GLY A 32 1.35 -17.21 -12.29
N ARG A 33 1.50 -16.84 -13.56
CA ARG A 33 2.45 -15.81 -14.00
C ARG A 33 1.83 -14.41 -13.92
N SER A 34 2.66 -13.38 -13.78
CA SER A 34 2.18 -11.99 -13.89
C SER A 34 2.19 -11.52 -15.34
N GLU A 35 1.05 -11.04 -15.79
CA GLU A 35 0.88 -10.42 -17.11
C GLU A 35 0.21 -9.05 -16.96
N PHE A 36 1.02 -8.03 -16.82
CA PHE A 36 0.55 -6.67 -16.61
C PHE A 36 -0.12 -6.11 -17.86
N ASP A 37 -1.31 -5.56 -17.68
CA ASP A 37 -2.07 -4.89 -18.73
C ASP A 37 -1.99 -3.36 -18.56
N PRO A 38 -1.21 -2.65 -19.43
CA PRO A 38 -1.07 -1.20 -19.37
C PRO A 38 -2.39 -0.46 -19.63
N ALA A 39 -3.25 -0.97 -20.51
CA ALA A 39 -4.51 -0.32 -20.84
C ALA A 39 -5.48 -0.37 -19.65
N LEU A 40 -5.51 -1.50 -18.93
CA LEU A 40 -6.28 -1.62 -17.70
C LEU A 40 -5.72 -0.73 -16.59
N ALA A 41 -4.39 -0.59 -16.48
CA ALA A 41 -3.77 0.33 -15.52
C ALA A 41 -4.19 1.79 -15.81
N ASP A 42 -4.21 2.22 -17.08
CA ASP A 42 -4.70 3.54 -17.47
C ASP A 42 -6.20 3.72 -17.18
N GLU A 43 -7.01 2.66 -17.31
CA GLU A 43 -8.43 2.67 -16.92
C GLU A 43 -8.60 2.84 -15.41
N MET A 44 -7.81 2.11 -14.60
CA MET A 44 -7.76 2.24 -13.14
C MET A 44 -7.39 3.66 -12.71
N ALA A 45 -6.37 4.25 -13.33
CA ALA A 45 -5.94 5.62 -13.04
C ALA A 45 -7.04 6.64 -13.35
N ARG A 46 -7.69 6.52 -14.52
CA ARG A 46 -8.82 7.40 -14.92
C ARG A 46 -10.03 7.25 -14.01
N ALA A 47 -10.31 6.04 -13.55
CA ALA A 47 -11.38 5.77 -12.59
C ALA A 47 -11.04 6.28 -11.17
N GLY A 48 -9.79 6.61 -10.89
CA GLY A 48 -9.34 7.11 -9.60
C GLY A 48 -9.31 6.04 -8.50
N VAL A 49 -9.25 4.77 -8.89
CA VAL A 49 -9.23 3.62 -7.97
C VAL A 49 -7.96 3.64 -7.11
N HIS A 50 -8.11 3.34 -5.84
CA HIS A 50 -6.98 3.06 -4.96
C HIS A 50 -6.59 1.58 -5.07
N VAL A 51 -5.30 1.30 -5.07
CA VAL A 51 -4.78 -0.07 -5.15
C VAL A 51 -3.83 -0.36 -4.01
N ASP A 52 -4.09 -1.44 -3.31
CA ASP A 52 -3.14 -2.06 -2.38
C ASP A 52 -2.58 -3.34 -3.00
N CYS A 53 -1.30 -3.30 -3.34
CA CYS A 53 -0.62 -4.47 -3.90
C CYS A 53 -0.25 -5.53 -2.85
N THR A 54 -0.58 -5.30 -1.57
CA THR A 54 -0.32 -6.22 -0.44
C THR A 54 1.11 -6.78 -0.42
N ILE A 55 2.09 -5.89 -0.57
CA ILE A 55 3.50 -6.27 -0.59
C ILE A 55 3.95 -6.67 0.81
N THR A 56 4.33 -7.93 0.97
CA THR A 56 4.74 -8.50 2.26
C THR A 56 6.23 -8.30 2.53
N PRO A 57 6.67 -8.33 3.80
CA PRO A 57 8.11 -8.23 4.15
C PRO A 57 8.99 -9.28 3.47
N ASP A 58 8.44 -10.46 3.19
CA ASP A 58 9.16 -11.57 2.56
C ASP A 58 9.25 -11.46 1.03
N MET A 59 8.57 -10.50 0.41
CA MET A 59 8.52 -10.35 -1.04
C MET A 59 9.92 -10.33 -1.69
N PRO A 60 10.91 -9.58 -1.18
CA PRO A 60 12.26 -9.59 -1.75
C PRO A 60 12.91 -10.97 -1.75
N ARG A 61 12.63 -11.80 -0.75
CA ARG A 61 13.14 -13.18 -0.65
C ARG A 61 12.40 -14.11 -1.63
N MET A 62 11.09 -13.94 -1.73
CA MET A 62 10.25 -14.76 -2.63
C MET A 62 10.65 -14.54 -4.08
N LEU A 63 10.78 -13.29 -4.52
CA LEU A 63 11.13 -12.94 -5.91
C LEU A 63 12.55 -13.32 -6.31
N ARG A 64 13.47 -13.49 -5.38
CA ARG A 64 14.81 -14.08 -5.67
C ARG A 64 14.77 -15.57 -5.95
N ARG A 65 13.69 -16.25 -5.58
CA ARG A 65 13.52 -17.72 -5.76
C ARG A 65 12.65 -18.06 -6.94
N ASP A 66 11.70 -17.19 -7.24
CA ASP A 66 10.71 -17.38 -8.31
C ASP A 66 10.41 -16.03 -8.94
N ASP A 67 10.73 -15.91 -10.23
CA ASP A 67 10.52 -14.71 -11.05
C ASP A 67 9.24 -14.76 -11.89
N SER A 68 8.42 -15.79 -11.72
CA SER A 68 7.14 -15.92 -12.42
C SER A 68 6.14 -14.83 -12.04
N TYR A 69 6.25 -14.32 -10.80
CA TYR A 69 5.45 -13.22 -10.29
C TYR A 69 6.25 -11.91 -10.26
N ALA A 70 5.69 -10.85 -10.83
CA ALA A 70 6.25 -9.50 -10.78
C ALA A 70 5.24 -8.55 -10.13
N PRO A 71 5.48 -8.06 -8.89
CA PRO A 71 4.58 -7.12 -8.23
C PRO A 71 4.34 -5.88 -9.09
N PRO A 72 3.08 -5.51 -9.38
CA PRO A 72 2.79 -4.44 -10.33
C PRO A 72 2.87 -3.04 -9.74
N ALA A 73 3.17 -2.89 -8.43
CA ALA A 73 3.06 -1.64 -7.69
C ALA A 73 3.76 -0.46 -8.37
N ARG A 74 5.02 -0.62 -8.81
CA ARG A 74 5.76 0.41 -9.52
C ARG A 74 5.11 0.76 -10.85
N ARG A 75 4.75 -0.24 -11.66
CA ARG A 75 4.14 -0.02 -12.98
C ARG A 75 2.79 0.67 -12.86
N LEU A 76 1.95 0.25 -11.91
CA LEU A 76 0.67 0.91 -11.61
C LEU A 76 0.87 2.37 -11.23
N TRP A 77 1.85 2.66 -10.35
CA TRP A 77 2.18 4.03 -9.96
C TRP A 77 2.66 4.87 -11.16
N GLU A 78 3.51 4.33 -12.03
CA GLU A 78 3.98 4.98 -13.26
C GLU A 78 2.83 5.32 -14.23
N HIS A 79 1.72 4.53 -14.21
CA HIS A 79 0.48 4.80 -14.93
C HIS A 79 -0.47 5.76 -14.18
N GLY A 80 -0.07 6.29 -13.01
CA GLY A 80 -0.87 7.25 -12.24
C GLY A 80 -1.92 6.62 -11.33
N VAL A 81 -1.90 5.31 -11.12
CA VAL A 81 -2.77 4.63 -10.16
C VAL A 81 -2.40 5.00 -8.74
N ARG A 82 -3.39 5.22 -7.89
CA ARG A 82 -3.21 5.62 -6.48
C ARG A 82 -2.84 4.41 -5.63
N ILE A 83 -1.55 4.20 -5.40
CA ILE A 83 -1.08 3.10 -4.54
C ILE A 83 -1.28 3.46 -3.07
N VAL A 84 -1.83 2.53 -2.30
CA VAL A 84 -1.90 2.57 -0.83
C VAL A 84 -1.11 1.40 -0.25
N ALA A 85 -0.66 1.55 0.98
CA ALA A 85 0.10 0.53 1.67
C ALA A 85 -0.81 -0.32 2.55
N GLY A 86 -1.14 -1.51 2.09
CA GLY A 86 -1.78 -2.56 2.87
C GLY A 86 -0.81 -3.66 3.25
N HIS A 87 -1.25 -4.62 4.03
CA HIS A 87 -0.35 -5.63 4.60
C HIS A 87 -0.90 -7.05 4.52
N ASP A 88 -2.22 -7.22 4.44
CA ASP A 88 -2.89 -8.54 4.45
C ASP A 88 -2.42 -9.44 5.61
N ALA A 89 -2.28 -8.84 6.81
CA ALA A 89 -1.76 -9.52 7.98
C ALA A 89 -2.70 -10.62 8.47
N GLY A 90 -2.11 -11.71 8.97
CA GLY A 90 -2.83 -12.85 9.52
C GLY A 90 -2.75 -14.10 8.63
N ILE A 91 -2.27 -13.98 7.41
CA ILE A 91 -1.94 -15.15 6.59
C ILE A 91 -0.55 -15.70 6.97
N PRO A 92 -0.24 -16.98 6.66
CA PRO A 92 1.07 -17.57 6.97
C PRO A 92 2.23 -16.73 6.42
N GLY A 93 3.18 -16.38 7.29
CA GLY A 93 4.36 -15.58 6.92
C GLY A 93 4.15 -14.06 6.96
N VAL A 94 2.93 -13.57 7.22
CA VAL A 94 2.63 -12.12 7.29
C VAL A 94 2.12 -11.74 8.69
N PRO A 95 3.02 -11.54 9.66
CA PRO A 95 2.63 -11.14 11.01
C PRO A 95 2.18 -9.66 11.05
N GLN A 96 1.20 -9.32 11.89
CA GLN A 96 0.72 -7.93 12.02
C GLN A 96 1.84 -6.92 12.30
N ARG A 97 2.82 -7.28 13.13
CA ARG A 97 4.00 -6.46 13.44
C ARG A 97 4.96 -6.27 12.24
N GLY A 98 4.69 -6.90 11.11
CA GLY A 98 5.51 -6.84 9.89
C GLY A 98 5.26 -5.62 9.01
N TYR A 99 4.35 -4.71 9.37
CA TYR A 99 3.90 -3.61 8.50
C TYR A 99 5.05 -2.75 7.94
N VAL A 100 5.99 -2.32 8.80
CA VAL A 100 7.15 -1.53 8.34
C VAL A 100 8.00 -2.32 7.32
N GLY A 101 8.16 -3.63 7.51
CA GLY A 101 8.82 -4.50 6.53
C GLY A 101 8.07 -4.56 5.19
N GLY A 102 6.74 -4.45 5.20
CA GLY A 102 5.91 -4.30 3.99
C GLY A 102 6.18 -2.98 3.28
N LEU A 103 6.34 -1.88 4.02
CA LEU A 103 6.71 -0.58 3.46
C LEU A 103 8.11 -0.61 2.81
N GLU A 104 9.09 -1.22 3.49
CA GLU A 104 10.44 -1.43 2.92
C GLU A 104 10.40 -2.31 1.67
N ALA A 105 9.57 -3.34 1.66
CA ALA A 105 9.38 -4.18 0.48
C ALA A 105 8.70 -3.43 -0.66
N LEU A 106 7.75 -2.54 -0.37
CA LEU A 106 7.10 -1.67 -1.36
C LEU A 106 8.11 -0.70 -2.01
N GLU A 107 9.04 -0.12 -1.22
CA GLU A 107 10.19 0.63 -1.75
C GLU A 107 11.11 -0.26 -2.59
N TRP A 108 11.40 -1.46 -2.11
CA TRP A 108 12.27 -2.41 -2.80
C TRP A 108 11.73 -2.84 -4.17
N VAL A 109 10.41 -2.98 -4.34
CA VAL A 109 9.80 -3.27 -5.65
C VAL A 109 9.71 -2.02 -6.54
N GLY A 110 10.23 -0.89 -6.08
CA GLY A 110 10.54 0.28 -6.90
C GLY A 110 9.62 1.48 -6.72
N LEU A 111 8.75 1.55 -5.71
CA LEU A 111 8.10 2.80 -5.37
C LEU A 111 9.10 3.77 -4.74
N PRO A 112 9.10 5.06 -5.13
CA PRO A 112 9.87 6.07 -4.42
C PRO A 112 9.48 6.12 -2.93
N ARG A 113 10.45 6.27 -2.04
CA ARG A 113 10.22 6.28 -0.58
C ARG A 113 9.17 7.29 -0.13
N THR A 114 9.18 8.48 -0.71
CA THR A 114 8.16 9.50 -0.43
C THR A 114 6.76 9.03 -0.80
N GLU A 115 6.62 8.31 -1.92
CA GLU A 115 5.34 7.71 -2.34
C GLU A 115 4.88 6.61 -1.38
N VAL A 116 5.83 5.82 -0.84
CA VAL A 116 5.51 4.80 0.19
C VAL A 116 4.98 5.47 1.46
N ILE A 117 5.60 6.58 1.90
CA ILE A 117 5.11 7.34 3.06
C ILE A 117 3.71 7.89 2.81
N LEU A 118 3.47 8.48 1.64
CA LEU A 118 2.14 8.96 1.26
C LEU A 118 1.12 7.82 1.16
N ALA A 119 1.52 6.66 0.64
CA ALA A 119 0.68 5.47 0.55
C ALA A 119 0.25 4.95 1.93
N ALA A 120 1.10 5.11 2.96
CA ALA A 120 0.83 4.71 4.33
C ALA A 120 0.09 5.78 5.17
N THR A 121 -0.09 7.00 4.65
CA THR A 121 -0.64 8.14 5.39
C THR A 121 -1.82 8.78 4.66
N SER A 122 -1.60 9.90 3.99
CA SER A 122 -2.66 10.71 3.36
C SER A 122 -3.45 9.96 2.30
N ARG A 123 -2.79 9.11 1.50
CA ARG A 123 -3.44 8.34 0.46
C ARG A 123 -4.26 7.18 1.05
N ALA A 124 -3.75 6.52 2.10
CA ALA A 124 -4.51 5.51 2.84
C ALA A 124 -5.76 6.13 3.49
N ALA A 125 -5.63 7.31 4.11
CA ALA A 125 -6.76 8.04 4.67
C ALA A 125 -7.82 8.35 3.59
N ALA A 126 -7.39 8.79 2.41
CA ALA A 126 -8.31 9.04 1.29
C ALA A 126 -9.03 7.76 0.83
N ALA A 127 -8.31 6.65 0.73
CA ALA A 127 -8.87 5.36 0.29
C ALA A 127 -9.98 4.83 1.19
N ILE A 128 -9.92 5.14 2.49
CA ILE A 128 -10.95 4.76 3.48
C ILE A 128 -11.98 5.87 3.76
N GLY A 129 -12.03 6.92 2.92
CA GLY A 129 -12.99 8.01 3.07
C GLY A 129 -12.69 8.98 4.22
N ARG A 130 -11.43 9.05 4.68
CA ARG A 130 -10.98 9.93 5.76
C ARG A 130 -10.11 11.10 5.26
N ALA A 131 -10.14 11.39 3.96
CA ALA A 131 -9.50 12.58 3.41
C ALA A 131 -10.01 13.86 4.11
N GLY A 132 -9.11 14.76 4.47
CA GLY A 132 -9.47 15.99 5.23
C GLY A 132 -9.72 15.77 6.71
N VAL A 133 -9.59 14.55 7.22
CA VAL A 133 -9.79 14.22 8.66
C VAL A 133 -8.47 13.78 9.30
N THR A 134 -7.73 12.88 8.67
CA THR A 134 -6.44 12.36 9.18
C THR A 134 -5.45 12.10 8.05
N GLY A 135 -4.26 11.61 8.37
CA GLY A 135 -3.21 11.25 7.41
C GLY A 135 -2.32 12.40 6.97
N VAL A 136 -2.53 13.61 7.49
CA VAL A 136 -1.73 14.82 7.23
C VAL A 136 -1.52 15.57 8.53
N LEU A 137 -0.33 16.14 8.72
CA LEU A 137 -0.06 17.07 9.83
C LEU A 137 -0.50 18.48 9.40
N ALA A 138 -1.72 18.85 9.73
CA ALA A 138 -2.30 20.16 9.44
C ALA A 138 -3.29 20.57 10.51
N GLU A 139 -3.48 21.89 10.67
CA GLU A 139 -4.49 22.43 11.58
C GLU A 139 -5.89 21.95 11.21
N GLY A 140 -6.67 21.54 12.20
CA GLY A 140 -8.04 21.03 12.01
C GLY A 140 -8.14 19.53 11.73
N PHE A 141 -7.00 18.84 11.53
CA PHE A 141 -6.98 17.38 11.36
C PHE A 141 -6.96 16.68 12.72
N GLU A 142 -7.46 15.43 12.76
CA GLU A 142 -7.29 14.57 13.93
C GLU A 142 -5.80 14.34 14.21
N ALA A 143 -5.40 14.45 15.46
CA ALA A 143 -4.03 14.22 15.89
C ALA A 143 -3.75 12.71 16.01
N ASP A 144 -3.62 12.03 14.85
CA ASP A 144 -3.12 10.68 14.72
C ASP A 144 -1.65 10.80 14.27
N ILE A 145 -0.72 10.75 15.22
CA ILE A 145 0.67 11.15 15.04
C ILE A 145 1.59 10.09 15.63
N ILE A 146 2.64 9.74 14.91
CA ILE A 146 3.79 9.05 15.46
C ILE A 146 5.02 9.95 15.39
N ALA A 147 5.87 9.91 16.43
CA ALA A 147 7.23 10.43 16.34
C ALA A 147 8.21 9.27 16.36
N VAL A 148 9.29 9.39 15.59
CA VAL A 148 10.33 8.38 15.43
C VAL A 148 11.70 8.97 15.65
N ALA A 149 12.69 8.15 16.00
CA ALA A 149 14.05 8.57 16.34
C ALA A 149 14.92 8.87 15.09
N GLY A 150 14.35 9.44 14.02
CA GLY A 150 15.08 9.80 12.79
C GLY A 150 14.16 10.26 11.67
N ASP A 151 14.71 10.42 10.47
CA ASP A 151 13.95 10.88 9.30
C ASP A 151 13.54 9.68 8.41
N PRO A 152 12.24 9.37 8.29
CA PRO A 152 11.78 8.27 7.45
C PRO A 152 12.04 8.52 5.95
N ARG A 153 12.37 9.74 5.55
CA ARG A 153 12.79 10.06 4.17
C ARG A 153 14.22 9.59 3.88
N GLU A 154 15.02 9.35 4.91
CA GLU A 154 16.37 8.76 4.79
C GLU A 154 16.35 7.24 4.87
N GLY A 155 15.36 6.64 5.57
CA GLY A 155 15.18 5.20 5.66
C GLY A 155 13.91 4.80 6.40
N LEU A 156 13.09 3.93 5.80
CA LEU A 156 11.82 3.50 6.40
C LEU A 156 11.99 2.67 7.68
N GLY A 157 13.16 2.05 7.87
CA GLY A 157 13.46 1.25 9.08
C GLY A 157 13.26 2.01 10.37
N VAL A 158 13.48 3.34 10.37
CA VAL A 158 13.30 4.22 11.54
C VAL A 158 11.86 4.24 12.06
N LEU A 159 10.88 3.85 11.24
CA LEU A 159 9.48 3.72 11.66
C LEU A 159 9.26 2.65 12.75
N ARG A 160 10.26 1.85 13.06
CA ARG A 160 10.24 0.91 14.21
C ARG A 160 10.67 1.58 15.52
N ASP A 161 11.38 2.70 15.43
CA ASP A 161 11.97 3.41 16.58
C ASP A 161 11.00 4.50 17.06
N LEU A 162 9.80 4.08 17.47
CA LEU A 162 8.74 4.95 17.94
C LEU A 162 9.12 5.62 19.26
N THR A 163 9.06 6.94 19.32
CA THR A 163 9.27 7.75 20.53
C THR A 163 7.96 8.34 21.07
N LEU A 164 6.93 8.44 20.23
CA LEU A 164 5.61 8.88 20.61
C LEU A 164 4.56 8.27 19.69
N VAL A 165 3.42 7.88 20.24
CA VAL A 165 2.22 7.51 19.49
C VAL A 165 1.05 8.27 20.06
N VAL A 166 0.35 9.05 19.22
CA VAL A 166 -0.86 9.79 19.57
C VAL A 166 -1.99 9.32 18.66
N THR A 167 -3.14 9.03 19.22
CA THR A 167 -4.36 8.74 18.47
C THR A 167 -5.50 9.62 18.96
N ARG A 168 -6.12 10.35 18.04
CA ARG A 168 -7.18 11.33 18.32
C ARG A 168 -6.81 12.29 19.47
N GLY A 169 -5.55 12.77 19.48
CA GLY A 169 -5.04 13.68 20.48
C GLY A 169 -4.70 13.04 21.84
N ARG A 170 -4.77 11.73 21.98
CA ARG A 170 -4.40 11.00 23.20
C ARG A 170 -3.13 10.21 23.00
N GLU A 171 -2.17 10.41 23.88
CA GLU A 171 -0.95 9.61 23.89
C GLU A 171 -1.27 8.15 24.23
N PHE A 172 -0.73 7.22 23.42
CA PHE A 172 -0.75 5.80 23.71
C PHE A 172 0.51 5.45 24.48
N VAL A 173 0.33 4.89 25.68
CA VAL A 173 1.42 4.33 26.50
C VAL A 173 1.25 2.81 26.46
N PRO A 174 2.21 2.06 25.87
CA PRO A 174 2.16 0.60 25.90
C PRO A 174 2.26 0.08 27.35
N ASP A 175 1.52 -1.00 27.64
CA ASP A 175 1.61 -1.74 28.92
C ASP A 175 2.97 -2.40 29.12
#